data_84ab1f463f170a9d220452719179409a
#
_entry.id   84ab1f463f170a9d220452719179409a
#
_cell.length_a   1.000
_cell.length_b   1.000
_cell.length_c   1.000
_cell.angle_alpha   90.00
_cell.angle_beta   90.00
_cell.angle_gamma   90.00
#
_symmetry.space_group_name_H-M   'P 1'
#
loop_
_entity.id
_entity.type
_entity.pdbx_description
1 polymer ?
#
loop_
_entity_poly.entity_id
_entity_poly.type
_entity_poly.pdbx_seq_one_letter_code
_entity_poly.pdbx_strand_id
1 'polypeptide(L)'
;MSFFLPDTNIIQAKDFSFEKLYKPLCFSAVVFNELMTACNDTKELKQYQKGWKDALADKILIVPTIEDWFEAGRIQFLLAQDRKNDAGGKSLKRPAKVKQEIALDCLIAASCSRENITVITNDGDFWAIGRYLKKLKLLKF
;
A
#
# COMPACT_ATOMS: atom_id res chain seq x y z
N MET A 1 -2.75 3.01 20.96
CA MET A 1 -2.76 4.09 19.96
C MET A 1 -2.91 3.49 18.58
N SER A 2 -3.83 4.01 17.78
CA SER A 2 -4.04 3.53 16.41
C SER A 2 -3.19 4.33 15.45
N PHE A 3 -2.44 3.65 14.59
CA PHE A 3 -1.61 4.27 13.57
C PHE A 3 -2.32 4.26 12.20
N PHE A 4 -1.95 5.23 11.37
CA PHE A 4 -2.45 5.40 10.02
C PHE A 4 -1.28 5.40 9.04
N LEU A 5 -1.47 4.75 7.91
CA LEU A 5 -0.45 4.63 6.87
C LEU A 5 -0.98 5.20 5.56
N PRO A 6 -0.44 6.34 5.09
CA PRO A 6 -0.82 6.86 3.79
C PRO A 6 -0.18 6.01 2.68
N ASP A 7 -0.97 5.69 1.63
CA ASP A 7 -0.42 5.01 0.48
C ASP A 7 0.38 5.96 -0.42
N THR A 8 1.04 5.41 -1.44
CA THR A 8 1.91 6.17 -2.33
C THR A 8 1.20 7.35 -2.98
N ASN A 9 -0.02 7.16 -3.48
CA ASN A 9 -0.78 8.20 -4.19
C ASN A 9 -1.16 9.36 -3.27
N ILE A 10 -1.43 9.09 -2.00
CA ILE A 10 -1.71 10.13 -1.01
C ILE A 10 -0.48 10.99 -0.77
N ILE A 11 0.69 10.36 -0.57
CA ILE A 11 1.94 11.09 -0.32
C ILE A 11 2.34 11.94 -1.52
N GLN A 12 2.07 11.48 -2.74
CA GLN A 12 2.40 12.19 -3.98
C GLN A 12 1.38 13.28 -4.35
N ALA A 13 0.26 13.38 -3.66
CA ALA A 13 -0.74 14.40 -3.95
C ALA A 13 -0.18 15.81 -3.69
N LYS A 14 -0.48 16.76 -4.59
CA LYS A 14 0.06 18.14 -4.53
C LYS A 14 -0.26 18.87 -3.24
N ASP A 15 -1.40 18.61 -2.65
CA ASP A 15 -1.90 19.26 -1.44
C ASP A 15 -1.67 18.41 -0.19
N PHE A 16 -0.86 17.33 -0.32
CA PHE A 16 -0.54 16.48 0.81
C PHE A 16 0.41 17.19 1.78
N SER A 17 0.08 17.08 3.07
CA SER A 17 0.94 17.52 4.17
C SER A 17 0.66 16.57 5.33
N PHE A 18 1.73 16.05 5.95
CA PHE A 18 1.59 15.20 7.14
C PHE A 18 0.83 15.91 8.27
N GLU A 19 1.03 17.22 8.39
CA GLU A 19 0.39 18.06 9.41
C GLU A 19 -1.12 18.12 9.22
N LYS A 20 -1.61 18.13 7.97
CA LYS A 20 -3.04 18.18 7.66
C LYS A 20 -3.80 16.93 8.10
N LEU A 21 -3.11 15.82 8.27
CA LEU A 21 -3.75 14.57 8.66
C LEU A 21 -4.09 14.52 10.15
N TYR A 22 -3.33 15.23 10.98
CA TYR A 22 -3.52 15.28 12.45
C TYR A 22 -3.67 13.89 13.10
N LYS A 23 -2.95 12.89 12.56
CA LYS A 23 -3.06 11.50 12.98
C LYS A 23 -1.68 10.93 13.22
N PRO A 24 -1.55 9.96 14.15
CA PRO A 24 -0.28 9.27 14.32
C PRO A 24 -0.01 8.43 13.06
N LEU A 25 1.09 8.72 12.39
CA LEU A 25 1.46 8.09 11.13
C LEU A 25 2.55 7.05 11.31
N CYS A 26 2.46 5.99 10.52
CA CYS A 26 3.55 5.07 10.25
C CYS A 26 3.71 4.95 8.73
N PHE A 27 4.77 4.29 8.29
CA PHE A 27 5.13 4.21 6.88
C PHE A 27 5.47 2.78 6.50
N SER A 28 5.21 2.42 5.26
CA SER A 28 5.52 1.10 4.73
C SER A 28 6.84 1.13 3.95
N ALA A 29 7.67 0.12 4.15
CA ALA A 29 8.85 -0.11 3.32
C ALA A 29 8.46 -0.26 1.83
N VAL A 30 7.32 -0.86 1.55
CA VAL A 30 6.80 -1.02 0.18
C VAL A 30 6.49 0.35 -0.43
N VAL A 31 5.84 1.24 0.32
CA VAL A 31 5.52 2.60 -0.13
C VAL A 31 6.81 3.38 -0.42
N PHE A 32 7.80 3.31 0.47
CA PHE A 32 9.09 3.97 0.23
C PHE A 32 9.78 3.43 -1.04
N ASN A 33 9.71 2.13 -1.28
CA ASN A 33 10.26 1.55 -2.51
C ASN A 33 9.59 2.15 -3.75
N GLU A 34 8.26 2.25 -3.76
CA GLU A 34 7.52 2.87 -4.85
C GLU A 34 7.88 4.35 -5.03
N LEU A 35 7.96 5.11 -3.93
CA LEU A 35 8.33 6.52 -3.97
C LEU A 35 9.73 6.73 -4.53
N MET A 36 10.69 5.91 -4.10
CA MET A 36 12.07 6.00 -4.57
C MET A 36 12.21 5.65 -6.05
N THR A 37 11.48 4.64 -6.54
CA THR A 37 11.52 4.27 -7.95
C THR A 37 10.86 5.32 -8.85
N ALA A 38 9.96 6.12 -8.32
CA ALA A 38 9.28 7.20 -9.05
C ALA A 38 10.03 8.54 -9.01
N CYS A 39 11.17 8.62 -8.31
CA CYS A 39 11.95 9.86 -8.21
C CYS A 39 12.51 10.29 -9.57
N ASN A 40 12.47 11.59 -9.83
CA ASN A 40 13.00 12.18 -11.07
C ASN A 40 14.47 12.55 -10.96
N ASP A 41 14.98 12.76 -9.75
CA ASP A 41 16.35 13.18 -9.52
C ASP A 41 16.91 12.68 -8.18
N THR A 42 18.20 12.87 -8.00
CA THR A 42 18.93 12.45 -6.79
C THR A 42 18.48 13.20 -5.53
N LYS A 43 18.04 14.43 -5.69
CA LYS A 43 17.58 15.25 -4.57
C LYS A 43 16.31 14.68 -3.94
N GLU A 44 15.33 14.32 -4.77
CA GLU A 44 14.11 13.64 -4.31
C GLU A 44 14.43 12.30 -3.66
N LEU A 45 15.33 11.52 -4.28
CA LEU A 45 15.75 10.23 -3.74
C LEU A 45 16.33 10.39 -2.33
N LYS A 46 17.19 11.37 -2.11
CA LYS A 46 17.78 11.61 -0.79
C LYS A 46 16.75 11.99 0.26
N GLN A 47 15.70 12.72 -0.13
CA GLN A 47 14.61 13.07 0.79
C GLN A 47 13.88 11.82 1.27
N TYR A 48 13.55 10.89 0.37
CA TYR A 48 12.90 9.64 0.74
C TYR A 48 13.82 8.70 1.52
N GLN A 49 15.10 8.67 1.17
CA GLN A 49 16.08 7.88 1.95
C GLN A 49 16.19 8.40 3.39
N LYS A 50 16.14 9.71 3.58
CA LYS A 50 16.12 10.31 4.92
C LYS A 50 14.83 9.93 5.65
N GLY A 51 13.70 10.03 4.99
CA GLY A 51 12.40 9.62 5.56
C GLY A 51 12.39 8.17 6.00
N TRP A 52 12.97 7.27 5.19
CA TRP A 52 13.14 5.86 5.55
C TRP A 52 13.96 5.69 6.83
N LYS A 53 15.11 6.34 6.89
CA LYS A 53 16.01 6.25 8.05
C LYS A 53 15.32 6.77 9.31
N ASP A 54 14.61 7.89 9.19
CA ASP A 54 13.88 8.49 10.32
C ASP A 54 12.75 7.54 10.80
N ALA A 55 11.98 6.98 9.87
CA ALA A 55 10.90 6.04 10.20
C ALA A 55 11.44 4.77 10.85
N LEU A 56 12.58 4.28 10.39
CA LEU A 56 13.24 3.11 10.99
C LEU A 56 13.72 3.41 12.41
N ALA A 57 14.35 4.56 12.62
CA ALA A 57 14.83 4.99 13.93
C ALA A 57 13.68 5.18 14.92
N ASP A 58 12.55 5.73 14.46
CA ASP A 58 11.36 5.98 15.27
C ASP A 58 10.47 4.74 15.45
N LYS A 59 10.86 3.60 14.86
CA LYS A 59 10.13 2.32 14.92
C LYS A 59 8.70 2.40 14.38
N ILE A 60 8.51 3.22 13.35
CA ILE A 60 7.24 3.39 12.65
C ILE A 60 7.32 2.94 11.19
N LEU A 61 8.34 2.18 10.83
CA LEU A 61 8.49 1.59 9.50
C LEU A 61 7.95 0.16 9.53
N ILE A 62 6.92 -0.10 8.73
CA ILE A 62 6.29 -1.40 8.61
C ILE A 62 6.96 -2.17 7.48
N VAL A 63 7.42 -3.37 7.79
CA VAL A 63 8.07 -4.26 6.83
C VAL A 63 7.24 -5.53 6.69
N PRO A 64 6.90 -5.95 5.47
CA PRO A 64 6.15 -7.19 5.26
C PRO A 64 6.90 -8.42 5.78
N THR A 65 6.14 -9.32 6.41
CA THR A 65 6.64 -10.63 6.84
C THR A 65 6.46 -11.66 5.73
N ILE A 66 6.99 -12.87 5.93
CA ILE A 66 6.79 -14.00 5.01
C ILE A 66 5.30 -14.30 4.86
N GLU A 67 4.54 -14.25 5.97
CA GLU A 67 3.10 -14.47 5.96
C GLU A 67 2.36 -13.39 5.16
N ASP A 68 2.82 -12.15 5.22
CA ASP A 68 2.23 -11.06 4.43
C ASP A 68 2.41 -11.31 2.92
N TRP A 69 3.56 -11.81 2.51
CA TRP A 69 3.81 -12.20 1.12
C TRP A 69 2.85 -13.31 0.68
N PHE A 70 2.65 -14.33 1.52
CA PHE A 70 1.71 -15.42 1.25
C PHE A 70 0.28 -14.88 1.11
N GLU A 71 -0.18 -14.06 2.05
CA GLU A 71 -1.52 -13.45 2.01
C GLU A 71 -1.70 -12.57 0.78
N ALA A 72 -0.70 -11.78 0.43
CA ALA A 72 -0.75 -10.94 -0.78
C ALA A 72 -0.95 -11.80 -2.04
N GLY A 73 -0.26 -12.93 -2.13
CA GLY A 73 -0.43 -13.85 -3.26
C GLY A 73 -1.82 -14.46 -3.31
N ARG A 74 -2.37 -14.86 -2.16
CA ARG A 74 -3.73 -15.39 -2.04
C ARG A 74 -4.78 -14.37 -2.51
N ILE A 75 -4.65 -13.13 -2.08
CA ILE A 75 -5.57 -12.05 -2.45
C ILE A 75 -5.50 -11.76 -3.94
N GLN A 76 -4.30 -11.71 -4.51
CA GLN A 76 -4.12 -11.51 -5.95
C GLN A 76 -4.84 -12.58 -6.76
N PHE A 77 -4.73 -13.84 -6.34
CA PHE A 77 -5.45 -14.93 -6.98
C PHE A 77 -6.96 -14.70 -6.93
N LEU A 78 -7.50 -14.36 -5.77
CA LEU A 78 -8.93 -14.13 -5.58
C LEU A 78 -9.44 -12.96 -6.41
N LEU A 79 -8.69 -11.86 -6.47
CA LEU A 79 -9.02 -10.71 -7.31
C LEU A 79 -9.03 -11.07 -8.80
N ALA A 80 -8.09 -11.90 -9.24
CA ALA A 80 -8.05 -12.38 -10.62
C ALA A 80 -9.27 -13.27 -10.94
N GLN A 81 -9.71 -14.11 -10.00
CA GLN A 81 -10.92 -14.92 -10.15
C GLN A 81 -12.18 -14.05 -10.24
N ASP A 82 -12.28 -13.00 -9.42
CA ASP A 82 -13.40 -12.06 -9.49
C ASP A 82 -13.50 -11.43 -10.88
N ARG A 83 -12.39 -10.96 -11.45
CA ARG A 83 -12.37 -10.37 -12.79
C ARG A 83 -12.74 -11.39 -13.87
N LYS A 84 -12.27 -12.62 -13.74
CA LYS A 84 -12.62 -13.70 -14.66
C LYS A 84 -14.12 -13.98 -14.63
N ASN A 85 -14.72 -14.01 -13.45
CA ASN A 85 -16.15 -14.23 -13.28
C ASN A 85 -16.96 -13.07 -13.87
N ASP A 86 -16.54 -11.83 -13.63
CA ASP A 86 -17.18 -10.64 -14.19
C ASP A 86 -17.11 -10.60 -15.71
N ALA A 87 -16.08 -11.19 -16.30
CA ALA A 87 -15.88 -11.28 -17.75
C ALA A 87 -16.54 -12.52 -18.38
N GLY A 88 -17.42 -13.22 -17.67
CA GLY A 88 -18.11 -14.41 -18.16
C GLY A 88 -17.19 -15.62 -18.35
N GLY A 89 -16.15 -15.74 -17.55
CA GLY A 89 -15.18 -16.83 -17.60
C GLY A 89 -14.00 -16.59 -18.55
N LYS A 90 -13.97 -15.46 -19.25
CA LYS A 90 -12.84 -15.09 -20.13
C LYS A 90 -11.66 -14.60 -19.31
N SER A 91 -10.46 -15.08 -19.64
CA SER A 91 -9.23 -14.57 -19.02
C SER A 91 -8.93 -13.19 -19.56
N LEU A 92 -8.94 -12.18 -18.68
CA LEU A 92 -8.51 -10.83 -18.99
C LEU A 92 -7.07 -10.65 -18.52
N LYS A 93 -6.12 -10.56 -19.45
CA LYS A 93 -4.72 -10.30 -19.13
C LYS A 93 -4.56 -8.83 -18.77
N ARG A 94 -4.05 -8.54 -17.57
CA ARG A 94 -3.62 -7.18 -17.22
C ARG A 94 -2.19 -6.95 -17.68
N PRO A 95 -1.83 -5.71 -18.06
CA PRO A 95 -0.42 -5.36 -18.28
C PRO A 95 0.43 -5.69 -17.06
N ALA A 96 1.66 -6.08 -17.26
CA ALA A 96 2.59 -6.47 -16.18
C ALA A 96 2.73 -5.37 -15.12
N LYS A 97 2.75 -4.09 -15.53
CA LYS A 97 2.82 -2.95 -14.62
C LYS A 97 1.64 -2.91 -13.66
N VAL A 98 0.41 -3.11 -14.17
CA VAL A 98 -0.81 -3.11 -13.35
C VAL A 98 -0.81 -4.27 -12.37
N LYS A 99 -0.38 -5.46 -12.82
CA LYS A 99 -0.23 -6.63 -11.94
C LYS A 99 0.73 -6.37 -10.80
N GLN A 100 1.85 -5.71 -11.08
CA GLN A 100 2.86 -5.37 -10.08
C GLN A 100 2.31 -4.36 -9.07
N GLU A 101 1.61 -3.32 -9.52
CA GLU A 101 0.99 -2.34 -8.62
C GLU A 101 -0.01 -2.98 -7.68
N ILE A 102 -0.85 -3.88 -8.17
CA ILE A 102 -1.82 -4.61 -7.35
C ILE A 102 -1.10 -5.54 -6.37
N ALA A 103 -0.04 -6.19 -6.79
CA ALA A 103 0.78 -7.05 -5.92
C ALA A 103 1.33 -6.25 -4.73
N LEU A 104 1.85 -5.05 -4.98
CA LEU A 104 2.38 -4.18 -3.94
C LEU A 104 1.27 -3.66 -3.02
N ASP A 105 0.11 -3.28 -3.57
CA ASP A 105 -1.05 -2.87 -2.76
C ASP A 105 -1.54 -4.01 -1.86
N CYS A 106 -1.58 -5.24 -2.35
CA CYS A 106 -1.92 -6.41 -1.54
C CYS A 106 -0.93 -6.61 -0.40
N LEU A 107 0.35 -6.37 -0.66
CA LEU A 107 1.40 -6.51 0.34
C LEU A 107 1.30 -5.43 1.44
N ILE A 108 1.03 -4.19 1.04
CA ILE A 108 0.75 -3.08 1.96
C ILE A 108 -0.47 -3.44 2.83
N ALA A 109 -1.56 -3.85 2.19
CA ALA A 109 -2.80 -4.19 2.88
C ALA A 109 -2.63 -5.34 3.87
N ALA A 110 -1.94 -6.41 3.48
CA ALA A 110 -1.69 -7.56 4.34
C ALA A 110 -0.89 -7.17 5.58
N SER A 111 0.18 -6.40 5.43
CA SER A 111 1.02 -5.95 6.54
C SER A 111 0.26 -5.00 7.47
N CYS A 112 -0.52 -4.08 6.93
CA CYS A 112 -1.34 -3.15 7.72
C CYS A 112 -2.45 -3.87 8.48
N SER A 113 -3.09 -4.85 7.84
CA SER A 113 -4.12 -5.68 8.49
C SER A 113 -3.53 -6.44 9.69
N ARG A 114 -2.36 -7.04 9.52
CA ARG A 114 -1.66 -7.76 10.59
C ARG A 114 -1.29 -6.84 11.76
N GLU A 115 -0.82 -5.63 11.47
CA GLU A 115 -0.38 -4.65 12.48
C GLU A 115 -1.53 -3.78 13.01
N ASN A 116 -2.76 -4.02 12.56
CA ASN A 116 -3.93 -3.23 12.97
C ASN A 116 -3.78 -1.73 12.65
N ILE A 117 -3.27 -1.44 11.47
CA ILE A 117 -3.03 -0.08 10.95
C ILE A 117 -4.09 0.27 9.93
N THR A 118 -4.61 1.49 9.97
CA THR A 118 -5.57 2.00 8.98
C THR A 118 -4.81 2.57 7.78
N VAL A 119 -5.10 2.09 6.58
CA VAL A 119 -4.54 2.62 5.34
C VAL A 119 -5.36 3.84 4.90
N ILE A 120 -4.68 4.95 4.64
CA ILE A 120 -5.30 6.15 4.06
C ILE A 120 -5.08 6.07 2.55
N THR A 121 -6.16 5.99 1.79
CA THR A 121 -6.09 5.81 0.35
C THR A 121 -7.35 6.33 -0.34
N ASN A 122 -7.20 6.72 -1.61
CA ASN A 122 -8.33 7.00 -2.50
C ASN A 122 -8.44 5.96 -3.62
N ASP A 123 -7.57 4.95 -3.59
CA ASP A 123 -7.51 3.91 -4.62
C ASP A 123 -8.56 2.83 -4.35
N GLY A 124 -9.48 2.63 -5.29
CA GLY A 124 -10.54 1.62 -5.21
C GLY A 124 -10.02 0.19 -5.08
N ASP A 125 -8.80 -0.10 -5.51
CA ASP A 125 -8.19 -1.42 -5.40
C ASP A 125 -8.07 -1.87 -3.94
N PHE A 126 -7.81 -0.95 -3.01
CA PHE A 126 -7.76 -1.29 -1.57
C PHE A 126 -9.13 -1.76 -1.05
N TRP A 127 -10.23 -1.18 -1.53
CA TRP A 127 -11.57 -1.65 -1.14
C TRP A 127 -11.86 -3.04 -1.69
N ALA A 128 -11.41 -3.34 -2.91
CA ALA A 128 -11.50 -4.70 -3.48
C ALA A 128 -10.69 -5.70 -2.66
N ILE A 129 -9.47 -5.33 -2.28
CA ILE A 129 -8.59 -6.13 -1.41
C ILE A 129 -9.26 -6.38 -0.06
N GLY A 130 -9.91 -5.37 0.50
CA GLY A 130 -10.59 -5.43 1.80
C GLY A 130 -11.70 -6.47 1.86
N ARG A 131 -12.25 -6.89 0.73
CA ARG A 131 -13.23 -7.99 0.70
C ARG A 131 -12.63 -9.32 1.19
N TYR A 132 -11.31 -9.49 1.06
CA TYR A 132 -10.59 -10.69 1.44
C TYR A 132 -9.73 -10.55 2.69
N LEU A 133 -9.68 -9.34 3.27
CA LEU A 133 -8.99 -9.02 4.51
C LEU A 133 -9.96 -8.32 5.46
N LYS A 134 -10.73 -9.09 6.21
CA LYS A 134 -11.81 -8.58 7.09
C LYS A 134 -11.32 -7.58 8.14
N LYS A 135 -10.07 -7.70 8.57
CA LYS A 135 -9.48 -6.81 9.59
C LYS A 135 -8.85 -5.56 8.98
N LEU A 136 -8.78 -5.45 7.66
CA LEU A 136 -8.23 -4.27 7.00
C LEU A 136 -9.12 -3.06 7.26
N LYS A 137 -8.51 -2.00 7.73
CA LYS A 137 -9.16 -0.71 7.98
C LYS A 137 -8.71 0.29 6.92
N LEU A 138 -9.67 0.95 6.30
CA LEU A 138 -9.42 1.91 5.24
C LEU A 138 -10.05 3.26 5.59
N LEU A 139 -9.35 4.33 5.24
CA LEU A 139 -9.82 5.69 5.40
C LEU A 139 -9.61 6.43 4.07
N LYS A 140 -10.67 7.03 3.56
CA LYS A 140 -10.58 7.86 2.36
C LYS A 140 -10.05 9.24 2.73
N PHE A 141 -9.11 9.74 1.91
CA PHE A 141 -8.53 11.06 2.09
C PHE A 141 -9.39 12.16 1.45
#